data_6e66e8f01927f0da7f8a2bdddad7e649
#
_entry.id   6e66e8f01927f0da7f8a2bdddad7e649
#
_cell.length_a   1.000
_cell.length_b   1.000
_cell.length_c   1.000
_cell.angle_alpha   90.00
_cell.angle_beta   90.00
_cell.angle_gamma   90.00
#
_symmetry.space_group_name_H-M   'P 1'
#
loop_
_entity.id
_entity.type
_entity.pdbx_description
1 polymer ?
#
loop_
_entity_poly.entity_id
_entity_poly.type
_entity_poly.pdbx_seq_one_letter_code
_entity_poly.pdbx_strand_id
1 'polypeptide(L)'
;SDLSLDRTGRVDIAYMSQLVGCEPEKLIADLGNDIFRNPAAIKDDEPLSGYEEASEYLSGNVREKLKIAREYAKHIDSGFEKNVAALEKVIPKNLEASEISVRIGANWIDVEDYNRFLKEYAKADTSMFGHPVTRTKMGEYKIEGKYQDHSIAANQTYGTSRMSSYHIFENLLNQRDVVIRDRKEVDGKVYYEVNAKETQLAKEKARQMKEAFKSWVWEDIDRREKYVERYNELFNAIRGREYDGSH
;
A
#
# COMPACT_ATOMS: atom_id res chain seq x y z
N SER A 1 -34.10 -11.11 -4.68
CA SER A 1 -33.20 -10.40 -3.76
C SER A 1 -33.72 -9.02 -3.43
N ASP A 2 -34.23 -8.25 -4.40
CA ASP A 2 -34.62 -6.82 -4.25
C ASP A 2 -35.65 -6.58 -3.14
N LEU A 3 -36.70 -7.42 -3.07
CA LEU A 3 -37.71 -7.34 -1.98
C LEU A 3 -37.11 -7.57 -0.58
N SER A 4 -36.09 -8.41 -0.47
CA SER A 4 -35.39 -8.63 0.80
C SER A 4 -34.52 -7.43 1.16
N LEU A 5 -33.78 -6.87 0.20
CA LEU A 5 -32.95 -5.69 0.36
C LEU A 5 -33.78 -4.46 0.77
N ASP A 6 -34.90 -4.22 0.08
CA ASP A 6 -35.79 -3.09 0.36
C ASP A 6 -36.36 -3.14 1.79
N ARG A 7 -36.64 -4.33 2.31
CA ARG A 7 -37.31 -4.50 3.60
C ARG A 7 -36.35 -4.73 4.77
N THR A 8 -35.26 -5.47 4.56
CA THR A 8 -34.35 -5.91 5.62
C THR A 8 -32.95 -5.29 5.51
N GLY A 9 -32.65 -4.60 4.39
CA GLY A 9 -31.36 -4.01 4.09
C GLY A 9 -30.25 -5.06 3.83
N ARG A 10 -30.62 -6.35 3.67
CA ARG A 10 -29.69 -7.48 3.43
C ARG A 10 -30.39 -8.60 2.67
N VAL A 11 -29.61 -9.54 2.15
CA VAL A 11 -30.13 -10.81 1.61
C VAL A 11 -30.50 -11.71 2.80
N ASP A 12 -31.78 -11.78 3.12
CA ASP A 12 -32.34 -12.60 4.22
C ASP A 12 -32.99 -13.86 3.66
N ILE A 13 -32.24 -14.96 3.68
CA ILE A 13 -32.69 -16.25 3.13
C ILE A 13 -33.93 -16.77 3.84
N ALA A 14 -34.02 -16.63 5.16
CA ALA A 14 -35.17 -17.09 5.92
C ALA A 14 -36.46 -16.33 5.53
N TYR A 15 -36.37 -15.00 5.40
CA TYR A 15 -37.47 -14.16 4.95
C TYR A 15 -37.88 -14.49 3.51
N MET A 16 -36.91 -14.64 2.60
CA MET A 16 -37.16 -14.96 1.20
C MET A 16 -37.82 -16.35 1.04
N SER A 17 -37.37 -17.37 1.81
CA SER A 17 -37.97 -18.70 1.83
C SER A 17 -39.43 -18.66 2.23
N GLN A 18 -39.79 -17.89 3.25
CA GLN A 18 -41.18 -17.68 3.68
C GLN A 18 -42.04 -17.03 2.60
N LEU A 19 -41.51 -16.02 1.88
CA LEU A 19 -42.22 -15.32 0.82
C LEU A 19 -42.52 -16.24 -0.37
N VAL A 20 -41.56 -17.06 -0.76
CA VAL A 20 -41.66 -17.94 -1.94
C VAL A 20 -42.32 -19.27 -1.59
N GLY A 21 -42.38 -19.64 -0.30
CA GLY A 21 -42.94 -20.88 0.19
C GLY A 21 -42.09 -22.11 -0.19
N CYS A 22 -40.76 -21.99 -0.17
CA CYS A 22 -39.83 -23.08 -0.42
C CYS A 22 -38.78 -23.20 0.69
N GLU A 23 -38.15 -24.37 0.78
CA GLU A 23 -37.07 -24.61 1.72
C GLU A 23 -35.84 -23.74 1.43
N PRO A 24 -35.11 -23.25 2.47
CA PRO A 24 -33.93 -22.38 2.31
C PRO A 24 -32.86 -22.95 1.38
N GLU A 25 -32.57 -24.25 1.49
CA GLU A 25 -31.56 -24.96 0.68
C GLU A 25 -31.93 -24.95 -0.81
N LYS A 26 -33.22 -25.14 -1.11
CA LYS A 26 -33.72 -25.06 -2.47
C LYS A 26 -33.61 -23.65 -3.03
N LEU A 27 -33.98 -22.64 -2.24
CA LEU A 27 -33.84 -21.23 -2.63
C LEU A 27 -32.40 -20.86 -2.94
N ILE A 28 -31.45 -21.27 -2.07
CA ILE A 28 -30.02 -21.02 -2.28
C ILE A 28 -29.53 -21.69 -3.57
N ALA A 29 -29.98 -22.93 -3.84
CA ALA A 29 -29.62 -23.62 -5.05
C ALA A 29 -30.20 -22.95 -6.31
N ASP A 30 -31.46 -22.52 -6.26
CA ASP A 30 -32.14 -21.84 -7.38
C ASP A 30 -31.51 -20.45 -7.68
N LEU A 31 -31.11 -19.69 -6.66
CA LEU A 31 -30.41 -18.42 -6.83
C LEU A 31 -28.97 -18.59 -7.36
N GLY A 32 -28.39 -19.74 -7.18
CA GLY A 32 -27.12 -20.12 -7.82
C GLY A 32 -26.02 -19.07 -7.61
N ASN A 33 -25.57 -18.43 -8.68
CA ASN A 33 -24.47 -17.45 -8.66
C ASN A 33 -24.94 -16.01 -8.41
N ASP A 34 -26.23 -15.76 -8.21
CA ASP A 34 -26.74 -14.43 -7.90
C ASP A 34 -26.45 -14.02 -6.46
N ILE A 35 -26.20 -15.01 -5.59
CA ILE A 35 -25.84 -14.80 -4.20
C ILE A 35 -24.59 -15.60 -3.79
N PHE A 36 -23.83 -15.04 -2.88
CA PHE A 36 -22.67 -15.69 -2.25
C PHE A 36 -22.76 -15.56 -0.73
N ARG A 37 -22.33 -16.59 -0.02
CA ARG A 37 -22.20 -16.54 1.44
C ARG A 37 -20.83 -15.98 1.79
N ASN A 38 -20.79 -14.78 2.36
CA ASN A 38 -19.55 -14.13 2.80
C ASN A 38 -19.09 -14.73 4.14
N PRO A 39 -17.94 -15.44 4.19
CA PRO A 39 -17.45 -16.02 5.45
C PRO A 39 -17.30 -15.01 6.58
N ALA A 40 -16.89 -13.78 6.26
CA ALA A 40 -16.68 -12.71 7.25
C ALA A 40 -17.99 -12.15 7.83
N ALA A 41 -19.15 -12.45 7.24
CA ALA A 41 -20.47 -11.97 7.67
C ALA A 41 -21.32 -13.11 8.27
N ILE A 42 -20.77 -14.31 8.43
CA ILE A 42 -21.45 -15.44 9.08
C ILE A 42 -21.55 -15.15 10.58
N LYS A 43 -22.73 -15.38 11.14
CA LYS A 43 -22.98 -15.30 12.59
C LYS A 43 -23.25 -16.70 13.15
N ASP A 44 -22.65 -17.01 14.29
CA ASP A 44 -22.74 -18.33 14.92
C ASP A 44 -24.15 -18.72 15.33
N ASP A 45 -24.99 -17.75 15.67
CA ASP A 45 -26.39 -17.90 16.12
C ASP A 45 -27.41 -17.81 14.96
N GLU A 46 -26.98 -17.47 13.74
CA GLU A 46 -27.83 -17.37 12.56
C GLU A 46 -27.30 -18.27 11.41
N PRO A 47 -27.67 -19.55 11.31
CA PRO A 47 -27.13 -20.47 10.32
C PRO A 47 -27.30 -20.06 8.86
N LEU A 48 -28.32 -19.25 8.55
CA LEU A 48 -28.61 -18.72 7.22
C LEU A 48 -28.09 -17.29 7.00
N SER A 49 -27.15 -16.82 7.87
CA SER A 49 -26.54 -15.48 7.76
C SER A 49 -25.40 -15.44 6.75
N GLY A 50 -24.97 -14.20 6.43
CA GLY A 50 -23.79 -13.94 5.61
C GLY A 50 -24.02 -13.94 4.12
N TYR A 51 -25.25 -14.09 3.63
CA TYR A 51 -25.53 -14.02 2.20
C TYR A 51 -25.54 -12.56 1.70
N GLU A 52 -24.84 -12.33 0.60
CA GLU A 52 -24.73 -11.07 -0.12
C GLU A 52 -25.06 -11.30 -1.60
N GLU A 53 -25.56 -10.26 -2.28
CA GLU A 53 -25.70 -10.31 -3.73
C GLU A 53 -24.34 -10.42 -4.42
N ALA A 54 -24.32 -11.06 -5.60
CA ALA A 54 -23.09 -11.21 -6.38
C ALA A 54 -22.40 -9.85 -6.65
N SER A 55 -23.17 -8.81 -6.98
CA SER A 55 -22.67 -7.46 -7.22
C SER A 55 -21.93 -6.87 -6.02
N GLU A 56 -22.37 -7.16 -4.80
CA GLU A 56 -21.76 -6.72 -3.57
C GLU A 56 -20.59 -7.61 -3.15
N TYR A 57 -20.81 -8.94 -3.14
CA TYR A 57 -19.76 -9.88 -2.76
C TYR A 57 -18.53 -9.80 -3.65
N LEU A 58 -18.73 -9.68 -4.97
CA LEU A 58 -17.66 -9.62 -5.98
C LEU A 58 -17.10 -8.20 -6.20
N SER A 59 -17.33 -7.28 -5.25
CA SER A 59 -16.82 -5.91 -5.23
C SER A 59 -16.08 -5.60 -3.92
N GLY A 60 -15.54 -4.40 -3.79
CA GLY A 60 -14.72 -4.00 -2.65
C GLY A 60 -13.35 -4.69 -2.67
N ASN A 61 -12.81 -5.04 -1.50
CA ASN A 61 -11.50 -5.73 -1.41
C ASN A 61 -11.62 -7.22 -1.79
N VAL A 62 -11.62 -7.49 -3.09
CA VAL A 62 -11.79 -8.86 -3.63
C VAL A 62 -10.59 -9.77 -3.34
N ARG A 63 -9.39 -9.22 -3.12
CA ARG A 63 -8.20 -10.01 -2.75
C ARG A 63 -8.32 -10.57 -1.34
N GLU A 64 -8.74 -9.75 -0.39
CA GLU A 64 -8.98 -10.17 0.98
C GLU A 64 -10.13 -11.18 1.06
N LYS A 65 -11.23 -10.92 0.35
CA LYS A 65 -12.36 -11.86 0.25
C LYS A 65 -11.91 -13.21 -0.33
N LEU A 66 -11.05 -13.22 -1.36
CA LEU A 66 -10.51 -14.47 -1.92
C LEU A 66 -9.64 -15.24 -0.92
N LYS A 67 -8.78 -14.55 -0.19
CA LYS A 67 -7.94 -15.16 0.84
C LYS A 67 -8.79 -15.85 1.90
N ILE A 68 -9.79 -15.15 2.42
CA ILE A 68 -10.74 -15.71 3.40
C ILE A 68 -11.53 -16.88 2.81
N ALA A 69 -12.04 -16.76 1.58
CA ALA A 69 -12.80 -17.82 0.93
C ALA A 69 -11.96 -19.10 0.73
N ARG A 70 -10.68 -18.98 0.35
CA ARG A 70 -9.75 -20.11 0.23
C ARG A 70 -9.51 -20.81 1.55
N GLU A 71 -9.32 -20.08 2.64
CA GLU A 71 -9.16 -20.66 3.97
C GLU A 71 -10.41 -21.42 4.41
N TYR A 72 -11.60 -20.85 4.16
CA TYR A 72 -12.86 -21.51 4.47
C TYR A 72 -13.09 -22.76 3.63
N ALA A 73 -12.87 -22.69 2.32
CA ALA A 73 -13.01 -23.83 1.41
C ALA A 73 -12.08 -25.00 1.81
N LYS A 74 -10.86 -24.68 2.25
CA LYS A 74 -9.85 -25.68 2.59
C LYS A 74 -10.08 -26.33 3.96
N HIS A 75 -10.51 -25.58 4.95
CA HIS A 75 -10.47 -26.02 6.34
C HIS A 75 -11.85 -26.19 7.00
N ILE A 76 -12.90 -25.61 6.43
CA ILE A 76 -14.23 -25.54 7.08
C ILE A 76 -15.31 -26.19 6.22
N ASP A 77 -15.52 -25.71 4.99
CA ASP A 77 -16.60 -26.18 4.12
C ASP A 77 -16.22 -26.00 2.63
N SER A 78 -16.12 -27.11 1.90
CA SER A 78 -15.84 -27.14 0.46
C SER A 78 -16.88 -26.39 -0.39
N GLY A 79 -18.08 -26.12 0.14
CA GLY A 79 -19.09 -25.28 -0.52
C GLY A 79 -18.60 -23.87 -0.88
N PHE A 80 -17.55 -23.36 -0.20
CA PHE A 80 -16.91 -22.09 -0.52
C PHE A 80 -15.99 -22.13 -1.75
N GLU A 81 -15.74 -23.27 -2.38
CA GLU A 81 -15.03 -23.33 -3.66
C GLU A 81 -15.74 -22.52 -4.76
N LYS A 82 -17.06 -22.44 -4.72
CA LYS A 82 -17.86 -21.56 -5.56
C LYS A 82 -17.45 -20.09 -5.42
N ASN A 83 -17.24 -19.64 -4.19
CA ASN A 83 -16.80 -18.28 -3.86
C ASN A 83 -15.39 -18.02 -4.41
N VAL A 84 -14.48 -18.97 -4.22
CA VAL A 84 -13.12 -18.91 -4.75
C VAL A 84 -13.13 -18.75 -6.26
N ALA A 85 -13.86 -19.64 -6.96
CA ALA A 85 -13.94 -19.60 -8.43
C ALA A 85 -14.57 -18.31 -8.99
N ALA A 86 -15.54 -17.72 -8.26
CA ALA A 86 -16.15 -16.45 -8.65
C ALA A 86 -15.21 -15.25 -8.40
N LEU A 87 -14.54 -15.22 -7.25
CA LEU A 87 -13.59 -14.15 -6.90
C LEU A 87 -12.36 -14.15 -7.81
N GLU A 88 -11.83 -15.32 -8.18
CA GLU A 88 -10.70 -15.43 -9.11
C GLU A 88 -10.97 -14.82 -10.49
N LYS A 89 -12.21 -14.81 -10.93
CA LYS A 89 -12.60 -14.20 -12.21
C LYS A 89 -12.63 -12.68 -12.19
N VAL A 90 -12.78 -12.11 -11.00
CA VAL A 90 -12.98 -10.65 -10.84
C VAL A 90 -11.79 -9.93 -10.18
N ILE A 91 -10.78 -10.68 -9.77
CA ILE A 91 -9.54 -10.06 -9.23
C ILE A 91 -8.90 -9.18 -10.30
N PRO A 92 -8.53 -7.93 -9.97
CA PRO A 92 -7.76 -7.08 -10.86
C PRO A 92 -6.44 -7.76 -11.25
N LYS A 93 -6.08 -7.68 -12.55
CA LYS A 93 -4.78 -8.16 -13.03
C LYS A 93 -3.66 -7.51 -12.21
N ASN A 94 -2.66 -8.30 -11.83
CA ASN A 94 -1.50 -7.76 -11.13
C ASN A 94 -0.78 -6.73 -12.00
N LEU A 95 -0.47 -5.60 -11.39
CA LEU A 95 0.47 -4.63 -11.96
C LEU A 95 1.88 -5.18 -11.86
N GLU A 96 2.66 -4.99 -12.92
CA GLU A 96 4.07 -5.34 -12.96
C GLU A 96 4.95 -4.20 -12.43
N ALA A 97 6.21 -4.48 -12.13
CA ALA A 97 7.16 -3.48 -11.61
C ALA A 97 7.26 -2.21 -12.46
N SER A 98 7.14 -2.36 -13.79
CA SER A 98 7.15 -1.25 -14.76
C SER A 98 5.92 -0.34 -14.68
N GLU A 99 4.81 -0.85 -14.13
CA GLU A 99 3.55 -0.12 -14.00
C GLU A 99 3.40 0.53 -12.60
N ILE A 100 4.28 0.16 -11.65
CA ILE A 100 4.24 0.64 -10.27
C ILE A 100 5.17 1.84 -10.10
N SER A 101 4.60 2.99 -9.72
CA SER A 101 5.37 4.17 -9.35
C SER A 101 5.85 4.07 -7.91
N VAL A 102 7.18 4.04 -7.72
CA VAL A 102 7.81 4.04 -6.41
C VAL A 102 8.50 5.38 -6.14
N ARG A 103 8.45 5.84 -4.87
CA ARG A 103 9.13 7.06 -4.43
C ARG A 103 9.79 6.85 -3.07
N ILE A 104 10.85 7.60 -2.81
CA ILE A 104 11.47 7.68 -1.48
C ILE A 104 10.43 8.20 -0.48
N GLY A 105 10.33 7.57 0.69
CA GLY A 105 9.38 7.91 1.74
C GLY A 105 7.99 7.29 1.58
N ALA A 106 7.80 6.38 0.61
CA ALA A 106 6.59 5.58 0.52
C ALA A 106 6.47 4.68 1.76
N ASN A 107 5.32 4.72 2.44
CA ASN A 107 5.11 4.01 3.70
C ASN A 107 5.00 2.48 3.56
N TRP A 108 4.86 1.99 2.34
CA TRP A 108 4.80 0.58 2.01
C TRP A 108 6.17 -0.04 1.69
N ILE A 109 7.24 0.77 1.67
CA ILE A 109 8.64 0.34 1.59
C ILE A 109 9.19 0.19 3.01
N ASP A 110 9.91 -0.90 3.26
CA ASP A 110 10.48 -1.18 4.57
C ASP A 110 11.65 -0.23 4.90
N VAL A 111 11.78 0.12 6.18
CA VAL A 111 12.86 0.98 6.67
C VAL A 111 14.23 0.35 6.43
N GLU A 112 14.32 -0.97 6.51
CA GLU A 112 15.53 -1.75 6.24
C GLU A 112 16.01 -1.56 4.79
N ASP A 113 15.09 -1.46 3.84
CA ASP A 113 15.42 -1.24 2.44
C ASP A 113 15.86 0.21 2.20
N TYR A 114 15.35 1.19 2.94
CA TYR A 114 15.90 2.55 2.94
C TYR A 114 17.33 2.60 3.52
N ASN A 115 17.62 1.84 4.57
CA ASN A 115 18.96 1.70 5.13
C ASN A 115 19.92 1.06 4.13
N ARG A 116 19.48 -0.01 3.46
CA ARG A 116 20.26 -0.70 2.43
C ARG A 116 20.55 0.22 1.24
N PHE A 117 19.54 0.94 0.74
CA PHE A 117 19.73 1.91 -0.33
C PHE A 117 20.75 2.99 0.03
N LEU A 118 20.63 3.59 1.21
CA LEU A 118 21.57 4.62 1.67
C LEU A 118 23.00 4.12 1.71
N LYS A 119 23.22 2.88 2.19
CA LYS A 119 24.52 2.23 2.21
C LYS A 119 25.05 1.93 0.81
N GLU A 120 24.26 1.35 -0.05
CA GLU A 120 24.68 0.90 -1.38
C GLU A 120 24.87 2.05 -2.35
N TYR A 121 23.93 3.00 -2.40
CA TYR A 121 23.95 4.15 -3.32
C TYR A 121 24.90 5.25 -2.84
N ALA A 122 24.67 5.79 -1.65
CA ALA A 122 25.42 6.94 -1.15
C ALA A 122 26.74 6.56 -0.48
N LYS A 123 27.10 5.26 -0.48
CA LYS A 123 28.32 4.74 0.19
C LYS A 123 28.39 5.17 1.65
N ALA A 124 27.23 5.25 2.30
CA ALA A 124 27.13 5.68 3.67
C ALA A 124 27.89 4.72 4.60
N ASP A 125 28.75 5.27 5.44
CA ASP A 125 29.40 4.50 6.51
C ASP A 125 28.42 4.32 7.67
N THR A 126 27.72 3.18 7.64
CA THR A 126 26.76 2.82 8.67
C THR A 126 27.39 1.96 9.80
N SER A 127 28.70 1.76 9.76
CA SER A 127 29.40 0.87 10.71
C SER A 127 29.26 1.32 12.17
N MET A 128 29.18 2.63 12.42
CA MET A 128 29.04 3.21 13.76
C MET A 128 27.57 3.27 14.26
N PHE A 129 26.59 3.22 13.37
CA PHE A 129 25.16 3.49 13.68
C PHE A 129 24.24 2.30 13.42
N GLY A 130 24.71 1.23 12.83
CA GLY A 130 23.90 0.07 12.46
C GLY A 130 22.85 0.41 11.39
N HIS A 131 21.67 0.80 11.83
CA HIS A 131 20.57 1.22 10.96
C HIS A 131 20.27 2.71 11.17
N PRO A 132 20.89 3.61 10.39
CA PRO A 132 20.75 5.04 10.63
C PRO A 132 19.34 5.59 10.33
N VAL A 133 18.60 4.97 9.40
CA VAL A 133 17.21 5.38 9.10
C VAL A 133 16.28 4.72 10.10
N THR A 134 15.53 5.53 10.82
CA THR A 134 14.49 5.10 11.75
C THR A 134 13.16 5.78 11.42
N ARG A 135 12.05 5.19 11.84
CA ARG A 135 10.72 5.78 11.69
C ARG A 135 10.08 5.97 13.06
N THR A 136 9.67 7.18 13.35
CA THR A 136 9.01 7.52 14.61
C THR A 136 7.57 6.98 14.66
N LYS A 137 6.98 6.91 15.86
CA LYS A 137 5.57 6.55 16.05
C LYS A 137 4.60 7.47 15.29
N MET A 138 5.01 8.70 15.00
CA MET A 138 4.23 9.69 14.23
C MET A 138 4.41 9.53 12.71
N GLY A 139 5.21 8.55 12.26
CA GLY A 139 5.45 8.28 10.85
C GLY A 139 6.59 9.10 10.22
N GLU A 140 7.24 9.98 10.96
CA GLU A 140 8.37 10.76 10.48
C GLU A 140 9.64 9.90 10.42
N TYR A 141 10.43 10.05 9.35
CA TYR A 141 11.73 9.40 9.24
C TYR A 141 12.84 10.31 9.80
N LYS A 142 13.79 9.69 10.47
CA LYS A 142 15.00 10.34 10.99
C LYS A 142 16.23 9.54 10.59
N ILE A 143 17.33 10.25 10.34
CA ILE A 143 18.62 9.65 10.08
C ILE A 143 19.57 10.00 11.20
N GLU A 144 19.96 9.00 11.97
CA GLU A 144 20.93 9.13 13.04
C GLU A 144 22.35 9.26 12.47
N GLY A 145 23.23 9.98 13.17
CA GLY A 145 24.61 10.16 12.73
C GLY A 145 24.82 11.03 11.49
N LYS A 146 23.79 11.64 10.94
CA LYS A 146 23.85 12.45 9.70
C LYS A 146 24.83 13.62 9.70
N TYR A 147 25.29 14.05 10.87
CA TYR A 147 26.28 15.11 11.06
C TYR A 147 27.71 14.60 11.26
N GLN A 148 27.91 13.29 11.35
CA GLN A 148 29.19 12.70 11.77
C GLN A 148 30.00 12.17 10.58
N ASP A 149 29.36 11.93 9.44
CA ASP A 149 30.05 11.48 8.23
C ASP A 149 30.56 12.70 7.44
N HIS A 150 31.89 12.89 7.48
CA HIS A 150 32.60 13.93 6.75
C HIS A 150 33.25 13.44 5.46
N SER A 151 32.86 12.26 4.97
CA SER A 151 33.41 11.68 3.74
C SER A 151 33.11 12.52 2.51
N ILE A 152 33.96 12.40 1.50
CA ILE A 152 33.75 12.99 0.17
C ILE A 152 32.45 12.45 -0.43
N ALA A 153 32.17 11.16 -0.22
CA ALA A 153 30.93 10.54 -0.70
C ALA A 153 29.70 11.29 -0.16
N ALA A 154 29.61 11.47 1.15
CA ALA A 154 28.45 12.10 1.79
C ALA A 154 28.30 13.60 1.45
N ASN A 155 29.43 14.35 1.34
CA ASN A 155 29.39 15.80 1.31
C ASN A 155 29.75 16.43 -0.05
N GLN A 156 30.10 15.63 -1.05
CA GLN A 156 30.43 16.11 -2.41
C GLN A 156 29.82 15.22 -3.51
N THR A 157 30.04 13.90 -3.45
CA THR A 157 29.60 12.99 -4.54
C THR A 157 28.09 12.84 -4.53
N TYR A 158 27.50 12.46 -3.40
CA TYR A 158 26.05 12.21 -3.24
C TYR A 158 25.31 13.32 -2.48
N GLY A 159 26.05 14.26 -1.92
CA GLY A 159 25.58 15.47 -1.29
C GLY A 159 26.24 16.70 -1.87
N THR A 160 26.17 17.81 -1.14
CA THR A 160 26.88 19.06 -1.38
C THR A 160 27.62 19.48 -0.10
N SER A 161 28.55 20.45 -0.21
CA SER A 161 29.25 21.01 0.95
C SER A 161 28.31 21.66 1.98
N ARG A 162 27.10 22.03 1.57
CA ARG A 162 26.10 22.69 2.40
C ARG A 162 25.00 21.75 2.90
N MET A 163 24.80 20.61 2.24
CA MET A 163 23.78 19.62 2.59
C MET A 163 24.28 18.22 2.22
N SER A 164 24.58 17.41 3.23
CA SER A 164 25.05 16.04 3.01
C SER A 164 23.98 15.15 2.37
N SER A 165 24.41 14.01 1.81
CA SER A 165 23.50 12.99 1.25
C SER A 165 22.47 12.51 2.28
N TYR A 166 22.84 12.43 3.55
CA TYR A 166 21.93 12.07 4.66
C TYR A 166 20.80 13.08 4.84
N HIS A 167 21.12 14.38 4.81
CA HIS A 167 20.11 15.44 4.94
C HIS A 167 19.20 15.50 3.71
N ILE A 168 19.76 15.31 2.51
CA ILE A 168 18.96 15.24 1.29
C ILE A 168 18.00 14.04 1.39
N PHE A 169 18.50 12.86 1.78
CA PHE A 169 17.69 11.67 1.88
C PHE A 169 16.60 11.79 2.96
N GLU A 170 16.92 12.35 4.13
CA GLU A 170 15.92 12.60 5.17
C GLU A 170 14.80 13.54 4.71
N ASN A 171 15.15 14.60 3.96
CA ASN A 171 14.14 15.48 3.37
C ASN A 171 13.26 14.73 2.36
N LEU A 172 13.84 13.87 1.52
CA LEU A 172 13.09 13.07 0.56
C LEU A 172 12.18 12.05 1.25
N LEU A 173 12.66 11.37 2.30
CA LEU A 173 11.86 10.43 3.09
C LEU A 173 10.62 11.09 3.68
N ASN A 174 10.76 12.35 4.14
CA ASN A 174 9.68 13.12 4.76
C ASN A 174 8.91 14.01 3.79
N GLN A 175 9.15 13.89 2.48
CA GLN A 175 8.51 14.72 1.44
C GLN A 175 8.74 16.24 1.66
N ARG A 176 9.89 16.61 2.21
CA ARG A 176 10.27 18.00 2.46
C ARG A 176 11.06 18.56 1.27
N ASP A 177 10.93 19.87 1.06
CA ASP A 177 11.72 20.55 0.04
C ASP A 177 13.20 20.62 0.43
N VAL A 178 14.06 20.40 -0.58
CA VAL A 178 15.50 20.59 -0.47
C VAL A 178 15.81 22.06 -0.74
N VAL A 179 16.03 22.83 0.33
CA VAL A 179 16.30 24.28 0.27
C VAL A 179 17.44 24.64 1.19
N ILE A 180 18.42 25.37 0.66
CA ILE A 180 19.56 25.92 1.43
C ILE A 180 19.33 27.40 1.68
N ARG A 181 19.52 27.84 2.92
CA ARG A 181 19.37 29.21 3.32
C ARG A 181 20.68 29.73 3.95
N ASP A 182 21.01 30.96 3.64
CA ASP A 182 22.11 31.69 4.30
C ASP A 182 21.57 32.52 5.47
N ARG A 183 22.26 32.44 6.59
CA ARG A 183 21.99 33.27 7.72
C ARG A 183 22.59 34.67 7.45
N LYS A 184 21.75 35.67 7.49
CA LYS A 184 22.15 37.08 7.37
C LYS A 184 21.74 37.84 8.62
N GLU A 185 22.54 38.88 8.95
CA GLU A 185 22.27 39.75 10.07
C GLU A 185 22.34 41.21 9.60
N VAL A 186 21.25 41.95 9.80
CA VAL A 186 21.14 43.38 9.48
C VAL A 186 20.52 44.08 10.68
N ASP A 187 21.15 45.13 11.16
CA ASP A 187 20.70 45.93 12.31
C ASP A 187 20.39 45.06 13.56
N GLY A 188 21.22 44.05 13.84
CA GLY A 188 21.06 43.17 14.98
C GLY A 188 19.91 42.13 14.84
N LYS A 189 19.23 42.11 13.70
CA LYS A 189 18.18 41.11 13.40
C LYS A 189 18.70 40.03 12.48
N VAL A 190 18.45 38.78 12.85
CA VAL A 190 18.80 37.59 12.05
C VAL A 190 17.65 37.21 11.14
N TYR A 191 17.95 37.02 9.87
CA TYR A 191 17.01 36.45 8.87
C TYR A 191 17.71 35.41 8.00
N TYR A 192 16.91 34.55 7.34
CA TYR A 192 17.39 33.49 6.49
C TYR A 192 16.93 33.73 5.07
N GLU A 193 17.88 33.87 4.15
CA GLU A 193 17.64 34.09 2.74
C GLU A 193 17.96 32.81 1.95
N VAL A 194 17.12 32.45 0.96
CA VAL A 194 17.36 31.30 0.11
C VAL A 194 18.61 31.55 -0.74
N ASN A 195 19.57 30.64 -0.64
CA ASN A 195 20.70 30.59 -1.56
C ASN A 195 20.28 29.78 -2.80
N ALA A 196 19.95 30.48 -3.88
CA ALA A 196 19.45 29.87 -5.10
C ALA A 196 20.45 28.89 -5.73
N LYS A 197 21.75 29.24 -5.78
CA LYS A 197 22.82 28.41 -6.37
C LYS A 197 23.00 27.11 -5.59
N GLU A 198 23.17 27.19 -4.27
CA GLU A 198 23.38 26.03 -3.41
C GLU A 198 22.12 25.15 -3.37
N THR A 199 20.95 25.77 -3.36
CA THR A 199 19.66 25.04 -3.45
C THR A 199 19.55 24.26 -4.76
N GLN A 200 19.95 24.85 -5.88
CA GLN A 200 19.90 24.15 -7.19
C GLN A 200 20.86 22.95 -7.23
N LEU A 201 22.05 23.08 -6.67
CA LEU A 201 23.00 21.97 -6.56
C LEU A 201 22.44 20.82 -5.71
N ALA A 202 21.86 21.15 -4.54
CA ALA A 202 21.26 20.14 -3.68
C ALA A 202 20.02 19.48 -4.30
N LYS A 203 19.19 20.23 -5.00
CA LYS A 203 18.03 19.69 -5.76
C LYS A 203 18.47 18.73 -6.87
N GLU A 204 19.57 19.01 -7.55
CA GLU A 204 20.11 18.09 -8.57
C GLU A 204 20.55 16.77 -7.93
N LYS A 205 21.24 16.80 -6.78
CA LYS A 205 21.57 15.58 -6.03
C LYS A 205 20.33 14.82 -5.57
N ALA A 206 19.31 15.53 -5.11
CA ALA A 206 18.04 14.94 -4.74
C ALA A 206 17.33 14.25 -5.93
N ARG A 207 17.38 14.88 -7.12
CA ARG A 207 16.83 14.30 -8.35
C ARG A 207 17.56 13.00 -8.75
N GLN A 208 18.90 13.03 -8.74
CA GLN A 208 19.73 11.85 -9.00
C GLN A 208 19.41 10.71 -8.03
N MET A 209 19.28 11.01 -6.74
CA MET A 209 18.95 10.05 -5.69
C MET A 209 17.56 9.44 -5.90
N LYS A 210 16.56 10.23 -6.30
CA LYS A 210 15.21 9.75 -6.61
C LYS A 210 15.21 8.77 -7.79
N GLU A 211 15.91 9.10 -8.87
CA GLU A 211 16.00 8.23 -10.05
C GLU A 211 16.77 6.94 -9.74
N ALA A 212 17.88 7.05 -8.99
CA ALA A 212 18.62 5.88 -8.55
C ALA A 212 17.77 4.95 -7.67
N PHE A 213 16.95 5.50 -6.76
CA PHE A 213 16.08 4.70 -5.91
C PHE A 213 15.01 3.94 -6.71
N LYS A 214 14.41 4.58 -7.70
CA LYS A 214 13.43 3.92 -8.58
C LYS A 214 14.03 2.69 -9.26
N SER A 215 15.24 2.81 -9.82
CA SER A 215 15.94 1.68 -10.46
C SER A 215 16.31 0.63 -9.42
N TRP A 216 16.91 1.05 -8.31
CA TRP A 216 17.40 0.17 -7.26
C TRP A 216 16.31 -0.73 -6.66
N VAL A 217 15.10 -0.22 -6.45
CA VAL A 217 13.99 -1.02 -5.89
C VAL A 217 13.68 -2.24 -6.76
N TRP A 218 13.83 -2.12 -8.08
CA TRP A 218 13.45 -3.15 -9.04
C TRP A 218 14.62 -4.02 -9.56
N GLU A 219 15.87 -3.70 -9.24
CA GLU A 219 17.04 -4.44 -9.70
C GLU A 219 17.16 -5.83 -9.06
N ASP A 220 16.95 -5.92 -7.78
CA ASP A 220 17.00 -7.18 -7.04
C ASP A 220 15.69 -7.95 -7.21
N ILE A 221 15.77 -9.25 -7.52
CA ILE A 221 14.61 -10.08 -7.83
C ILE A 221 13.70 -10.24 -6.62
N ASP A 222 14.27 -10.59 -5.46
CA ASP A 222 13.48 -10.85 -4.24
C ASP A 222 12.78 -9.58 -3.76
N ARG A 223 13.49 -8.45 -3.81
CA ARG A 223 12.94 -7.13 -3.47
C ARG A 223 11.84 -6.70 -4.43
N ARG A 224 12.03 -6.94 -5.74
CA ARG A 224 11.04 -6.65 -6.77
C ARG A 224 9.76 -7.46 -6.56
N GLU A 225 9.87 -8.78 -6.38
CA GLU A 225 8.73 -9.66 -6.12
C GLU A 225 7.97 -9.24 -4.87
N LYS A 226 8.68 -9.02 -3.77
CA LYS A 226 8.13 -8.54 -2.50
C LYS A 226 7.30 -7.26 -2.67
N TYR A 227 7.81 -6.27 -3.41
CA TYR A 227 7.13 -4.98 -3.54
C TYR A 227 6.05 -4.95 -4.62
N VAL A 228 6.18 -5.75 -5.66
CA VAL A 228 5.10 -5.97 -6.63
C VAL A 228 3.88 -6.62 -5.95
N GLU A 229 4.11 -7.69 -5.18
CA GLU A 229 3.04 -8.36 -4.42
C GLU A 229 2.39 -7.41 -3.43
N ARG A 230 3.18 -6.77 -2.57
CA ARG A 230 2.69 -5.82 -1.55
C ARG A 230 1.89 -4.66 -2.17
N TYR A 231 2.36 -4.10 -3.28
CA TYR A 231 1.65 -3.01 -3.96
C TYR A 231 0.29 -3.46 -4.49
N ASN A 232 0.24 -4.64 -5.11
CA ASN A 232 -1.01 -5.20 -5.61
C ASN A 232 -1.99 -5.51 -4.48
N GLU A 233 -1.51 -6.01 -3.34
CA GLU A 233 -2.35 -6.26 -2.16
C GLU A 233 -2.91 -4.96 -1.55
N LEU A 234 -2.09 -3.90 -1.46
CA LEU A 234 -2.49 -2.66 -0.80
C LEU A 234 -3.29 -1.72 -1.71
N PHE A 235 -2.95 -1.64 -3.00
CA PHE A 235 -3.44 -0.58 -3.88
C PHE A 235 -4.17 -1.09 -5.13
N ASN A 236 -4.10 -2.39 -5.43
CA ASN A 236 -4.77 -3.01 -6.56
C ASN A 236 -5.69 -4.16 -6.11
N ALA A 237 -6.32 -4.00 -4.95
CA ALA A 237 -7.16 -5.01 -4.32
C ALA A 237 -8.66 -4.73 -4.47
N ILE A 238 -9.01 -3.50 -4.84
CA ILE A 238 -10.39 -3.01 -4.82
C ILE A 238 -10.99 -3.06 -6.22
N ARG A 239 -12.16 -3.69 -6.32
CA ARG A 239 -13.03 -3.65 -7.50
C ARG A 239 -14.27 -2.81 -7.20
N GLY A 240 -14.62 -1.89 -8.10
CA GLY A 240 -15.88 -1.15 -8.03
C GLY A 240 -17.08 -2.09 -8.14
N ARG A 241 -18.21 -1.72 -7.53
CA ARG A 241 -19.48 -2.44 -7.72
C ARG A 241 -19.98 -2.18 -9.14
N GLU A 242 -20.28 -3.24 -9.87
CA GLU A 242 -20.91 -3.16 -11.19
C GLU A 242 -22.41 -3.40 -11.03
N TYR A 243 -23.20 -2.50 -11.59
CA TYR A 243 -24.65 -2.63 -11.69
C TYR A 243 -24.96 -3.04 -13.13
N ASP A 244 -25.75 -4.08 -13.31
CA ASP A 244 -26.10 -4.57 -14.65
C ASP A 244 -27.05 -3.64 -15.42
N GLY A 245 -27.55 -2.57 -14.78
CA GLY A 245 -28.40 -1.55 -15.41
C GLY A 245 -29.77 -2.06 -15.88
N SER A 246 -30.14 -3.27 -15.51
CA SER A 246 -31.46 -3.85 -15.79
C SER A 246 -32.45 -3.41 -14.72
N HIS A 247 -33.10 -2.26 -14.94
CA HIS A 247 -34.27 -1.80 -14.22
C HIS A 247 -35.44 -1.66 -15.16
#